data_769313674af513efd0c09484dc47c493
#
_entry.id   769313674af513efd0c09484dc47c493
#
_cell.length_a   1.000
_cell.length_b   1.000
_cell.length_c   1.000
_cell.angle_alpha   90.00
_cell.angle_beta   90.00
_cell.angle_gamma   90.00
#
_symmetry.space_group_name_H-M   'P 1'
#
loop_
_entity.id
_entity.type
_entity.pdbx_description
1 polymer ?
#
loop_
_entity_poly.entity_id
_entity_poly.type
_entity_poly.pdbx_seq_one_letter_code
_entity_poly.pdbx_strand_id
1 'polypeptide(L)'
;MSDLARNLETLDGYLARFRDTGIRNRIAGADRDGGGGVFQTTSPVDESLICNVARSDAGDVDAAARAAADAFPAWRDMPATERRRILIGVAEAIEARAEEIALCECWDTGQTLRFMSKAALRGAENFRYFAGQVTSARDGQNLPSPTLVNITTRTPIGPVGVITPWNTPFMLSTWK
;
A
#
# COMPACT_ATOMS: atom_id res chain seq x y z
N MET A 1 -23.62 0.30 -25.26
CA MET A 1 -23.52 0.39 -23.80
C MET A 1 -22.83 1.71 -23.47
N SER A 2 -23.35 2.51 -22.54
CA SER A 2 -22.66 3.75 -22.11
C SER A 2 -21.35 3.42 -21.37
N ASP A 3 -20.41 4.37 -21.31
CA ASP A 3 -19.16 4.18 -20.55
C ASP A 3 -19.43 3.87 -19.07
N LEU A 4 -20.47 4.48 -18.50
CA LEU A 4 -20.89 4.19 -17.12
C LEU A 4 -21.33 2.73 -16.96
N ALA A 5 -22.17 2.20 -17.85
CA ALA A 5 -22.65 0.82 -17.76
C ALA A 5 -21.50 -0.20 -17.88
N ARG A 6 -20.54 0.06 -18.76
CA ARG A 6 -19.34 -0.77 -18.90
C ARG A 6 -18.47 -0.72 -17.63
N ASN A 7 -18.24 0.47 -17.06
CA ASN A 7 -17.45 0.61 -15.84
C ASN A 7 -18.10 -0.09 -14.64
N LEU A 8 -19.44 -0.05 -14.53
CA LEU A 8 -20.17 -0.75 -13.47
C LEU A 8 -20.08 -2.28 -13.62
N GLU A 9 -20.18 -2.80 -14.83
CA GLU A 9 -20.01 -4.23 -15.11
C GLU A 9 -18.57 -4.69 -14.78
N THR A 10 -17.57 -3.91 -15.17
CA THR A 10 -16.15 -4.18 -14.86
C THR A 10 -15.90 -4.15 -13.35
N LEU A 11 -16.43 -3.15 -12.67
CA LEU A 11 -16.34 -3.02 -11.21
C LEU A 11 -16.99 -4.23 -10.51
N ASP A 12 -18.16 -4.65 -10.95
CA ASP A 12 -18.86 -5.82 -10.39
C ASP A 12 -17.99 -7.08 -10.43
N GLY A 13 -17.28 -7.28 -11.55
CA GLY A 13 -16.30 -8.37 -11.68
C GLY A 13 -15.15 -8.27 -10.70
N TYR A 14 -14.63 -7.05 -10.44
CA TYR A 14 -13.56 -6.85 -9.46
C TYR A 14 -14.04 -7.03 -8.01
N LEU A 15 -15.26 -6.63 -7.70
CA LEU A 15 -15.81 -6.74 -6.35
C LEU A 15 -16.28 -8.16 -5.99
N ALA A 16 -16.57 -9.02 -6.99
CA ALA A 16 -17.12 -10.36 -6.77
C ALA A 16 -16.32 -11.16 -5.73
N ARG A 17 -14.97 -11.14 -5.81
CA ARG A 17 -14.09 -11.84 -4.87
C ARG A 17 -14.25 -11.39 -3.41
N PHE A 18 -14.61 -10.12 -3.17
CA PHE A 18 -14.74 -9.58 -1.82
C PHE A 18 -16.13 -9.83 -1.23
N ARG A 19 -17.16 -10.05 -2.08
CA ARG A 19 -18.51 -10.36 -1.60
C ARG A 19 -18.56 -11.70 -0.88
N ASP A 20 -17.84 -12.70 -1.38
CA ASP A 20 -17.88 -14.05 -0.84
C ASP A 20 -16.96 -14.19 0.39
N THR A 21 -15.75 -13.65 0.33
CA THR A 21 -14.72 -13.86 1.36
C THR A 21 -14.56 -12.70 2.32
N GLY A 22 -15.08 -11.52 1.97
CA GLY A 22 -14.80 -10.28 2.67
C GLY A 22 -13.33 -9.83 2.51
N ILE A 23 -12.98 -8.74 3.18
CA ILE A 23 -11.61 -8.27 3.30
C ILE A 23 -11.08 -8.69 4.67
N ARG A 24 -10.03 -9.50 4.67
CA ARG A 24 -9.39 -10.03 5.88
C ARG A 24 -8.09 -9.30 6.18
N ASN A 25 -7.61 -9.40 7.42
CA ASN A 25 -6.28 -8.94 7.80
C ASN A 25 -5.22 -9.73 7.05
N ARG A 26 -4.22 -9.05 6.49
CA ARG A 26 -3.06 -9.71 5.87
C ARG A 26 -1.85 -9.57 6.77
N ILE A 27 -1.48 -10.65 7.48
CA ILE A 27 -0.37 -10.64 8.45
C ILE A 27 0.59 -11.79 8.14
N ALA A 28 1.87 -11.49 8.00
CA ALA A 28 2.91 -12.46 7.66
C ALA A 28 2.60 -13.29 6.40
N GLY A 29 1.97 -12.67 5.39
CA GLY A 29 1.61 -13.34 4.14
C GLY A 29 0.36 -14.24 4.20
N ALA A 30 -0.34 -14.31 5.34
CA ALA A 30 -1.55 -15.10 5.53
C ALA A 30 -2.77 -14.20 5.80
N ASP A 31 -3.94 -14.64 5.33
CA ASP A 31 -5.22 -13.99 5.64
C ASP A 31 -5.70 -14.45 7.01
N ARG A 32 -6.15 -13.50 7.84
CA ARG A 32 -6.63 -13.73 9.21
C ARG A 32 -7.92 -12.97 9.46
N ASP A 33 -8.78 -13.54 10.26
CA ASP A 33 -9.97 -12.84 10.76
C ASP A 33 -9.56 -11.76 11.76
N GLY A 34 -10.39 -10.74 11.93
CA GLY A 34 -10.16 -9.71 12.93
C GLY A 34 -10.63 -10.15 14.31
N GLY A 35 -9.84 -9.90 15.35
CA GLY A 35 -10.20 -10.19 16.75
C GLY A 35 -11.41 -9.39 17.23
N GLY A 36 -11.73 -8.26 16.62
CA GLY A 36 -12.92 -7.45 16.84
C GLY A 36 -14.15 -7.85 16.00
N GLY A 37 -14.10 -8.97 15.28
CA GLY A 37 -15.19 -9.44 14.40
C GLY A 37 -15.16 -8.80 13.01
N VAL A 38 -16.32 -8.44 12.49
CA VAL A 38 -16.46 -7.84 11.14
C VAL A 38 -17.34 -6.60 11.17
N PHE A 39 -17.19 -5.73 10.18
CA PHE A 39 -18.14 -4.67 9.87
C PHE A 39 -18.40 -4.62 8.37
N GLN A 40 -19.51 -4.02 7.99
CA GLN A 40 -19.86 -3.82 6.58
C GLN A 40 -19.33 -2.48 6.08
N THR A 41 -18.80 -2.47 4.86
CA THR A 41 -18.53 -1.23 4.12
C THR A 41 -19.53 -1.09 2.99
N THR A 42 -20.02 0.13 2.82
CA THR A 42 -21.02 0.50 1.81
C THR A 42 -20.47 1.60 0.91
N SER A 43 -20.90 1.62 -0.33
CA SER A 43 -20.55 2.69 -1.26
C SER A 43 -21.25 4.00 -0.90
N PRO A 44 -20.54 5.12 -0.84
CA PRO A 44 -21.17 6.43 -0.67
C PRO A 44 -21.90 6.92 -1.95
N VAL A 45 -21.79 6.17 -3.06
CA VAL A 45 -22.42 6.54 -4.33
C VAL A 45 -23.90 6.18 -4.34
N ASP A 46 -24.25 5.00 -3.80
CA ASP A 46 -25.63 4.47 -3.83
C ASP A 46 -26.02 3.68 -2.57
N GLU A 47 -25.19 3.72 -1.52
CA GLU A 47 -25.38 3.02 -0.24
C GLU A 47 -25.37 1.48 -0.36
N SER A 48 -25.04 0.93 -1.54
CA SER A 48 -24.96 -0.51 -1.72
C SER A 48 -23.84 -1.14 -0.89
N LEU A 49 -24.06 -2.36 -0.40
CA LEU A 49 -23.04 -3.12 0.32
C LEU A 49 -21.90 -3.49 -0.63
N ILE A 50 -20.68 -3.10 -0.27
CA ILE A 50 -19.47 -3.52 -0.99
C ILE A 50 -19.05 -4.91 -0.49
N CYS A 51 -18.72 -5.04 0.80
CA CYS A 51 -18.36 -6.32 1.41
C CYS A 51 -18.29 -6.21 2.95
N ASN A 52 -18.01 -7.36 3.58
CA ASN A 52 -17.61 -7.44 4.97
C ASN A 52 -16.09 -7.20 5.10
N VAL A 53 -15.69 -6.48 6.14
CA VAL A 53 -14.28 -6.16 6.43
C VAL A 53 -13.94 -6.64 7.83
N ALA A 54 -12.80 -7.29 7.99
CA ALA A 54 -12.29 -7.69 9.30
C ALA A 54 -12.07 -6.46 10.18
N ARG A 55 -12.64 -6.48 11.38
CA ARG A 55 -12.38 -5.48 12.41
C ARG A 55 -11.20 -5.95 13.25
N SER A 56 -10.06 -5.32 13.06
CA SER A 56 -8.86 -5.62 13.86
C SER A 56 -8.99 -5.10 15.27
N ASP A 57 -8.37 -5.79 16.21
CA ASP A 57 -8.19 -5.34 17.59
C ASP A 57 -6.70 -5.06 17.89
N ALA A 58 -6.38 -4.78 19.15
CA ALA A 58 -5.01 -4.53 19.58
C ALA A 58 -4.09 -5.75 19.40
N GLY A 59 -4.65 -6.97 19.51
CA GLY A 59 -3.90 -8.22 19.28
C GLY A 59 -3.49 -8.39 17.82
N ASP A 60 -4.36 -8.03 16.89
CA ASP A 60 -4.06 -8.04 15.45
C ASP A 60 -2.95 -7.05 15.08
N VAL A 61 -3.03 -5.84 15.66
CA VAL A 61 -2.01 -4.80 15.44
C VAL A 61 -0.66 -5.24 16.01
N ASP A 62 -0.64 -5.83 17.21
CA ASP A 62 0.58 -6.37 17.81
C ASP A 62 1.17 -7.51 16.97
N ALA A 63 0.33 -8.44 16.47
CA ALA A 63 0.75 -9.51 15.59
C ALA A 63 1.35 -8.97 14.27
N ALA A 64 0.75 -7.94 13.67
CA ALA A 64 1.27 -7.31 12.47
C ALA A 64 2.61 -6.59 12.74
N ALA A 65 2.73 -5.89 13.86
CA ALA A 65 3.96 -5.22 14.27
C ALA A 65 5.11 -6.20 14.51
N ARG A 66 4.84 -7.33 15.17
CA ARG A 66 5.84 -8.42 15.36
C ARG A 66 6.25 -9.03 14.03
N ALA A 67 5.31 -9.35 13.16
CA ALA A 67 5.63 -9.90 11.84
C ALA A 67 6.51 -8.95 11.00
N ALA A 68 6.26 -7.64 11.08
CA ALA A 68 7.08 -6.64 10.44
C ALA A 68 8.49 -6.55 11.08
N ALA A 69 8.58 -6.64 12.40
CA ALA A 69 9.85 -6.64 13.13
C ALA A 69 10.70 -7.88 12.79
N ASP A 70 10.07 -9.05 12.70
CA ASP A 70 10.73 -10.32 12.34
C ASP A 70 11.25 -10.29 10.89
N ALA A 71 10.54 -9.65 9.98
CA ALA A 71 10.96 -9.49 8.58
C ALA A 71 12.03 -8.41 8.36
N PHE A 72 12.15 -7.46 9.28
CA PHE A 72 13.01 -6.28 9.12
C PHE A 72 14.49 -6.62 8.90
N PRO A 73 15.16 -7.53 9.64
CA PRO A 73 16.57 -7.83 9.43
C PRO A 73 16.86 -8.28 8.00
N ALA A 74 16.05 -9.18 7.45
CA ALA A 74 16.22 -9.68 6.08
C ALA A 74 16.05 -8.56 5.04
N TRP A 75 15.10 -7.66 5.25
CA TRP A 75 14.90 -6.50 4.37
C TRP A 75 16.03 -5.48 4.48
N ARG A 76 16.48 -5.19 5.72
CA ARG A 76 17.57 -4.26 5.99
C ARG A 76 18.87 -4.70 5.32
N ASP A 77 19.21 -5.99 5.45
CA ASP A 77 20.48 -6.54 5.02
C ASP A 77 20.46 -7.01 3.54
N MET A 78 19.30 -6.93 2.89
CA MET A 78 19.14 -7.27 1.47
C MET A 78 19.99 -6.34 0.59
N PRO A 79 20.68 -6.86 -0.45
CA PRO A 79 21.39 -6.02 -1.41
C PRO A 79 20.50 -4.94 -2.04
N ALA A 80 21.02 -3.74 -2.23
CA ALA A 80 20.27 -2.60 -2.78
C ALA A 80 19.64 -2.90 -4.15
N THR A 81 20.35 -3.67 -5.00
CA THR A 81 19.86 -4.11 -6.31
C THR A 81 18.61 -5.01 -6.20
N GLU A 82 18.57 -5.89 -5.20
CA GLU A 82 17.42 -6.76 -4.97
C GLU A 82 16.24 -5.99 -4.40
N ARG A 83 16.46 -5.07 -3.45
CA ARG A 83 15.39 -4.17 -2.97
C ARG A 83 14.81 -3.35 -4.13
N ARG A 84 15.69 -2.81 -4.99
CA ARG A 84 15.27 -2.09 -6.19
C ARG A 84 14.39 -2.97 -7.08
N ARG A 85 14.80 -4.22 -7.36
CA ARG A 85 14.03 -5.16 -8.17
C ARG A 85 12.64 -5.41 -7.61
N ILE A 86 12.55 -5.61 -6.29
CA ILE A 86 11.26 -5.81 -5.61
C ILE A 86 10.36 -4.57 -5.74
N LEU A 87 10.89 -3.37 -5.49
CA LEU A 87 10.12 -2.12 -5.61
C LEU A 87 9.62 -1.88 -7.04
N ILE A 88 10.43 -2.20 -8.06
CA ILE A 88 10.01 -2.14 -9.46
C ILE A 88 8.88 -3.16 -9.72
N GLY A 89 9.01 -4.39 -9.24
CA GLY A 89 7.95 -5.40 -9.36
C GLY A 89 6.63 -4.97 -8.71
N VAL A 90 6.68 -4.26 -7.59
CA VAL A 90 5.48 -3.66 -6.97
C VAL A 90 4.87 -2.59 -7.88
N ALA A 91 5.69 -1.71 -8.47
CA ALA A 91 5.19 -0.70 -9.39
C ALA A 91 4.50 -1.31 -10.63
N GLU A 92 5.12 -2.34 -11.22
CA GLU A 92 4.56 -3.08 -12.36
C GLU A 92 3.24 -3.78 -12.01
N ALA A 93 3.14 -4.39 -10.83
CA ALA A 93 1.91 -5.01 -10.33
C ALA A 93 0.78 -3.99 -10.11
N ILE A 94 1.10 -2.79 -9.64
CA ILE A 94 0.15 -1.68 -9.50
C ILE A 94 -0.35 -1.23 -10.89
N GLU A 95 0.56 -1.02 -11.84
CA GLU A 95 0.22 -0.60 -13.21
C GLU A 95 -0.69 -1.62 -13.90
N ALA A 96 -0.38 -2.90 -13.76
CA ALA A 96 -1.18 -3.99 -14.34
C ALA A 96 -2.61 -4.05 -13.75
N ARG A 97 -2.84 -3.48 -12.58
CA ARG A 97 -4.15 -3.44 -11.89
C ARG A 97 -4.70 -2.02 -11.74
N ALA A 98 -4.20 -1.06 -12.51
CA ALA A 98 -4.55 0.35 -12.33
C ALA A 98 -6.05 0.63 -12.51
N GLU A 99 -6.72 -0.03 -13.46
CA GLU A 99 -8.16 0.09 -13.67
C GLU A 99 -8.96 -0.47 -12.48
N GLU A 100 -8.61 -1.65 -11.99
CA GLU A 100 -9.21 -2.27 -10.81
C GLU A 100 -9.10 -1.35 -9.60
N ILE A 101 -7.89 -0.85 -9.31
CA ILE A 101 -7.64 0.06 -8.19
C ILE A 101 -8.49 1.32 -8.32
N ALA A 102 -8.53 1.92 -9.52
CA ALA A 102 -9.26 3.16 -9.77
C ALA A 102 -10.78 2.97 -9.60
N LEU A 103 -11.35 1.90 -10.13
CA LEU A 103 -12.79 1.63 -10.04
C LEU A 103 -13.20 1.29 -8.60
N CYS A 104 -12.44 0.42 -7.91
CA CYS A 104 -12.71 0.06 -6.53
C CYS A 104 -12.60 1.27 -5.60
N GLU A 105 -11.56 2.10 -5.75
CA GLU A 105 -11.36 3.29 -4.92
C GLU A 105 -12.43 4.36 -5.19
N CYS A 106 -12.86 4.51 -6.45
CA CYS A 106 -13.96 5.38 -6.83
C CYS A 106 -15.27 4.96 -6.13
N TRP A 107 -15.54 3.66 -6.08
CA TRP A 107 -16.76 3.11 -5.48
C TRP A 107 -16.77 3.18 -3.96
N ASP A 108 -15.62 2.96 -3.33
CA ASP A 108 -15.46 2.98 -1.88
C ASP A 108 -15.38 4.41 -1.29
N THR A 109 -14.81 5.36 -2.04
CA THR A 109 -14.58 6.72 -1.54
C THR A 109 -15.55 7.78 -2.08
N GLY A 110 -16.28 7.48 -3.15
CA GLY A 110 -17.13 8.44 -3.86
C GLY A 110 -16.35 9.45 -4.72
N GLN A 111 -15.03 9.29 -4.85
CA GLN A 111 -14.22 10.15 -5.71
C GLN A 111 -14.47 9.86 -7.19
N THR A 112 -14.22 10.84 -8.05
CA THR A 112 -14.47 10.68 -9.48
C THR A 112 -13.42 9.78 -10.14
N LEU A 113 -13.84 8.95 -11.08
CA LEU A 113 -12.96 8.07 -11.84
C LEU A 113 -11.83 8.85 -12.56
N ARG A 114 -12.11 10.08 -12.98
CA ARG A 114 -11.11 10.98 -13.58
C ARG A 114 -9.89 11.20 -12.69
N PHE A 115 -10.08 11.27 -11.38
CA PHE A 115 -8.98 11.43 -10.41
C PHE A 115 -8.38 10.08 -10.03
N MET A 116 -9.20 9.08 -9.77
CA MET A 116 -8.75 7.76 -9.31
C MET A 116 -7.94 7.02 -10.38
N SER A 117 -8.26 7.17 -11.66
CA SER A 117 -7.44 6.61 -12.75
C SER A 117 -5.99 7.11 -12.76
N LYS A 118 -5.74 8.31 -12.23
CA LYS A 118 -4.37 8.85 -12.09
C LYS A 118 -3.71 8.46 -10.77
N ALA A 119 -4.50 8.17 -9.75
CA ALA A 119 -4.00 7.86 -8.41
C ALA A 119 -3.21 6.55 -8.38
N ALA A 120 -3.70 5.51 -9.05
CA ALA A 120 -3.00 4.22 -9.16
C ALA A 120 -1.64 4.36 -9.85
N LEU A 121 -1.60 5.06 -10.99
CA LEU A 121 -0.36 5.30 -11.73
C LEU A 121 0.65 6.11 -10.92
N ARG A 122 0.20 7.14 -10.19
CA ARG A 122 1.06 7.88 -9.25
C ARG A 122 1.60 7.02 -8.13
N GLY A 123 0.81 6.05 -7.64
CA GLY A 123 1.28 5.05 -6.69
C GLY A 123 2.45 4.22 -7.23
N ALA A 124 2.35 3.76 -8.47
CA ALA A 124 3.45 3.06 -9.14
C ALA A 124 4.69 3.95 -9.32
N GLU A 125 4.51 5.22 -9.71
CA GLU A 125 5.61 6.18 -9.85
C GLU A 125 6.37 6.41 -8.54
N ASN A 126 5.69 6.41 -7.39
CA ASN A 126 6.33 6.52 -6.08
C ASN A 126 7.28 5.34 -5.83
N PHE A 127 6.83 4.12 -6.09
CA PHE A 127 7.70 2.93 -5.98
C PHE A 127 8.89 2.99 -6.95
N ARG A 128 8.70 3.45 -8.19
CA ARG A 128 9.79 3.63 -9.16
C ARG A 128 10.79 4.68 -8.69
N TYR A 129 10.30 5.80 -8.15
CA TYR A 129 11.16 6.84 -7.62
C TYR A 129 12.06 6.32 -6.51
N PHE A 130 11.47 5.66 -5.49
CA PHE A 130 12.27 5.11 -4.39
C PHE A 130 13.15 3.94 -4.83
N ALA A 131 12.73 3.12 -5.78
CA ALA A 131 13.59 2.12 -6.40
C ALA A 131 14.86 2.72 -7.03
N GLY A 132 14.73 3.91 -7.63
CA GLY A 132 15.87 4.67 -8.13
C GLY A 132 16.79 5.19 -7.01
N GLN A 133 16.21 5.60 -5.89
CA GLN A 133 16.99 6.12 -4.74
C GLN A 133 17.76 5.04 -3.99
N VAL A 134 17.24 3.80 -3.93
CA VAL A 134 17.86 2.70 -3.16
C VAL A 134 19.31 2.46 -3.55
N THR A 135 19.65 2.53 -4.83
CA THR A 135 21.01 2.27 -5.33
C THR A 135 21.93 3.49 -5.24
N SER A 136 21.37 4.69 -5.10
CA SER A 136 22.13 5.95 -5.00
C SER A 136 22.25 6.45 -3.56
N ALA A 137 21.50 5.89 -2.62
CA ALA A 137 21.60 6.21 -1.21
C ALA A 137 22.97 5.80 -0.68
N ARG A 138 23.80 6.78 -0.39
CA ARG A 138 25.14 6.57 0.16
C ARG A 138 25.13 6.85 1.65
N ASP A 139 25.85 6.01 2.40
CA ASP A 139 26.23 6.32 3.77
C ASP A 139 27.31 7.40 3.75
N GLY A 140 27.16 8.33 4.68
CA GLY A 140 28.23 9.25 5.04
C GLY A 140 28.38 10.46 4.12
N GLN A 141 28.17 11.62 4.70
CA GLN A 141 28.81 12.85 4.28
C GLN A 141 29.92 13.17 5.28
N ASN A 142 31.13 13.33 4.77
CA ASN A 142 32.22 13.86 5.58
C ASN A 142 32.33 15.36 5.29
N LEU A 143 32.13 16.18 6.31
CA LEU A 143 32.39 17.61 6.22
C LEU A 143 33.86 17.86 6.63
N PRO A 144 34.71 18.38 5.72
CA PRO A 144 36.08 18.66 6.03
C PRO A 144 36.18 19.61 7.23
N SER A 145 36.99 19.23 8.22
CA SER A 145 37.34 20.08 9.36
C SER A 145 38.83 19.92 9.65
N PRO A 146 39.56 21.01 9.97
CA PRO A 146 40.98 20.94 10.28
C PRO A 146 41.31 20.16 11.57
N THR A 147 40.35 20.03 12.49
CA THR A 147 40.57 19.50 13.82
C THR A 147 39.65 18.34 14.20
N LEU A 148 38.64 18.04 13.40
CA LEU A 148 37.61 17.02 13.70
C LEU A 148 37.37 16.13 12.49
N VAL A 149 37.08 14.85 12.75
CA VAL A 149 36.53 13.93 11.76
C VAL A 149 35.02 13.85 11.99
N ASN A 150 34.25 14.32 11.01
CA ASN A 150 32.80 14.27 11.06
C ASN A 150 32.33 13.17 10.13
N ILE A 151 31.70 12.12 10.67
CA ILE A 151 31.15 10.99 9.92
C ILE A 151 29.64 10.94 10.16
N THR A 152 28.88 11.01 9.07
CA THR A 152 27.42 10.82 9.12
C THR A 152 27.07 9.43 8.61
N THR A 153 26.33 8.65 9.38
CA THR A 153 25.79 7.34 8.98
C THR A 153 24.28 7.39 8.91
N ARG A 154 23.70 6.57 8.02
CA ARG A 154 22.26 6.39 7.91
C ARG A 154 21.90 4.99 8.33
N THR A 155 21.04 4.87 9.34
CA THR A 155 20.52 3.59 9.80
C THR A 155 19.02 3.49 9.52
N PRO A 156 18.50 2.34 9.05
CA PRO A 156 17.09 2.12 8.89
C PRO A 156 16.35 2.28 10.23
N ILE A 157 15.20 2.94 10.22
CA ILE A 157 14.39 3.15 11.43
C ILE A 157 13.76 1.83 11.91
N GLY A 158 13.37 0.96 10.98
CA GLY A 158 12.63 -0.27 11.26
C GLY A 158 11.19 -0.24 10.74
N PRO A 159 10.32 -1.12 11.25
CA PRO A 159 8.90 -1.11 10.93
C PRO A 159 8.23 0.19 11.32
N VAL A 160 7.30 0.64 10.49
CA VAL A 160 6.51 1.87 10.71
C VAL A 160 5.04 1.59 10.58
N GLY A 161 4.23 2.23 11.42
CA GLY A 161 2.79 2.26 11.27
C GLY A 161 2.39 3.31 10.24
N VAL A 162 1.54 2.93 9.29
CA VAL A 162 1.04 3.82 8.25
C VAL A 162 -0.46 4.00 8.41
N ILE A 163 -0.90 5.24 8.64
CA ILE A 163 -2.32 5.62 8.66
C ILE A 163 -2.57 6.48 7.43
N THR A 164 -3.44 5.99 6.55
CA THR A 164 -3.81 6.69 5.32
C THR A 164 -5.11 7.45 5.50
N PRO A 165 -5.28 8.61 4.84
CA PRO A 165 -6.57 9.29 4.82
C PRO A 165 -7.56 8.52 3.95
N TRP A 166 -8.84 8.74 4.22
CA TRP A 166 -9.95 8.04 3.56
C TRP A 166 -10.24 8.49 2.12
N ASN A 167 -9.78 9.67 1.71
CA ASN A 167 -10.19 10.29 0.45
C ASN A 167 -9.38 9.85 -0.78
N THR A 168 -8.15 9.37 -0.61
CA THR A 168 -7.30 8.77 -1.66
C THR A 168 -6.37 7.75 -1.01
N PRO A 169 -6.93 6.71 -0.38
CA PRO A 169 -6.17 5.82 0.50
C PRO A 169 -5.06 5.08 -0.22
N PHE A 170 -5.28 4.59 -1.43
CA PHE A 170 -4.28 3.84 -2.17
C PHE A 170 -3.04 4.70 -2.49
N MET A 171 -3.22 5.82 -3.18
CA MET A 171 -2.09 6.67 -3.56
C MET A 171 -1.31 7.15 -2.34
N LEU A 172 -2.00 7.57 -1.27
CA LEU A 172 -1.35 8.11 -0.08
C LEU A 172 -0.68 7.02 0.78
N SER A 173 -1.10 5.76 0.68
CA SER A 173 -0.36 4.64 1.29
C SER A 173 1.00 4.43 0.65
N THR A 174 1.14 4.72 -0.64
CA THR A 174 2.40 4.56 -1.37
C THR A 174 3.43 5.67 -1.09
N TRP A 175 3.03 6.72 -0.35
CA TRP A 175 3.93 7.81 0.05
C TRP A 175 4.68 7.55 1.37
N LYS A 176 4.34 6.49 2.06
CA LYS A 176 4.80 6.23 3.43
C LYS A 176 5.87 5.14 3.49
#